data_54520a7f6ca7c3a3df6b6f403d28f8df
#
_entry.id   54520a7f6ca7c3a3df6b6f403d28f8df
#
_cell.length_a   1.000
_cell.length_b   1.000
_cell.length_c   1.000
_cell.angle_alpha   90.00
_cell.angle_beta   90.00
_cell.angle_gamma   90.00
#
_symmetry.space_group_name_H-M   'P 1'
#
loop_
_entity.id
_entity.type
_entity.pdbx_description
1 polymer ?
#
loop_
_entity_poly.entity_id
_entity_poly.type
_entity_poly.pdbx_seq_one_letter_code
_entity_poly.pdbx_strand_id
1 'polypeptide(L)'
;MTVALTRRERQRAATVEEIKEVARGLMREQGTTDVRFTDIAKEMGMTPPALYRYFADRDALLTELIADAYRELGREVAEAREQCDPDDIGGLWIAVGTAYRNWARRESEQFALILGMPVPGYVAPEDGPTKDAAKDAMAQLSLLFIRAAELGVLQEPLVRDVSDEMAACAAEKHPEQGGLVPPESFQAMIQAWATLHGITCLDAYGQFDWMTDEAREALFVSTLRTSALAAGIPID
;
A
#
# COMPACT_ATOMS: atom_id res chain seq x y z
N MET A 1 16.35 -24.17 -10.21
CA MET A 1 15.75 -24.82 -11.40
C MET A 1 14.24 -24.62 -11.29
N THR A 2 13.67 -23.74 -12.11
CA THR A 2 12.21 -23.50 -12.14
C THR A 2 11.57 -24.64 -12.93
N VAL A 3 10.75 -25.46 -12.26
CA VAL A 3 10.00 -26.53 -12.92
C VAL A 3 8.98 -25.88 -13.85
N ALA A 4 9.02 -26.21 -15.14
CA ALA A 4 8.08 -25.67 -16.11
C ALA A 4 6.66 -26.20 -15.81
N LEU A 5 5.70 -25.27 -15.65
CA LEU A 5 4.29 -25.60 -15.42
C LEU A 5 3.73 -26.46 -16.57
N THR A 6 2.94 -27.47 -16.25
CA THR A 6 2.21 -28.25 -17.24
C THR A 6 1.18 -27.39 -17.98
N ARG A 7 0.69 -27.84 -19.13
CA ARG A 7 -0.36 -27.13 -19.89
C ARG A 7 -1.63 -26.92 -19.02
N ARG A 8 -1.99 -27.89 -18.19
CA ARG A 8 -3.17 -27.82 -17.31
C ARG A 8 -2.97 -26.76 -16.21
N GLU A 9 -1.80 -26.70 -15.61
CA GLU A 9 -1.46 -25.69 -14.58
C GLU A 9 -1.47 -24.28 -15.17
N ARG A 10 -0.89 -24.08 -16.35
CA ARG A 10 -0.94 -22.78 -17.04
C ARG A 10 -2.37 -22.35 -17.34
N GLN A 11 -3.23 -23.27 -17.82
CA GLN A 11 -4.63 -22.96 -18.08
C GLN A 11 -5.38 -22.62 -16.80
N ARG A 12 -5.12 -23.35 -15.68
CA ARG A 12 -5.71 -23.04 -14.38
C ARG A 12 -5.28 -21.65 -13.88
N ALA A 13 -4.01 -21.33 -13.97
CA ALA A 13 -3.47 -20.02 -13.58
C ALA A 13 -4.10 -18.88 -14.40
N ALA A 14 -4.20 -19.04 -15.72
CA ALA A 14 -4.86 -18.05 -16.58
C ALA A 14 -6.33 -17.82 -16.19
N THR A 15 -7.07 -18.88 -15.86
CA THR A 15 -8.47 -18.73 -15.41
C THR A 15 -8.55 -18.07 -14.02
N VAL A 16 -7.61 -18.33 -13.12
CA VAL A 16 -7.53 -17.63 -11.82
C VAL A 16 -7.32 -16.14 -12.02
N GLU A 17 -6.40 -15.75 -12.91
CA GLU A 17 -6.18 -14.32 -13.22
C GLU A 17 -7.42 -13.67 -13.87
N GLU A 18 -8.10 -14.38 -14.78
CA GLU A 18 -9.34 -13.91 -15.39
C GLU A 18 -10.44 -13.68 -14.33
N ILE A 19 -10.61 -14.59 -13.37
CA ILE A 19 -11.55 -14.43 -12.24
C ILE A 19 -11.23 -13.18 -11.42
N LYS A 20 -9.95 -12.96 -11.10
CA LYS A 20 -9.50 -11.79 -10.36
C LYS A 20 -9.73 -10.49 -11.14
N GLU A 21 -9.49 -10.48 -12.45
CA GLU A 21 -9.72 -9.30 -13.28
C GLU A 21 -11.20 -8.96 -13.39
N VAL A 22 -12.06 -9.96 -13.59
CA VAL A 22 -13.53 -9.78 -13.56
C VAL A 22 -14.00 -9.24 -12.22
N ALA A 23 -13.45 -9.76 -11.11
CA ALA A 23 -13.78 -9.25 -9.77
C ALA A 23 -13.38 -7.78 -9.61
N ARG A 24 -12.16 -7.37 -10.04
CA ARG A 24 -11.72 -5.97 -10.05
C ARG A 24 -12.60 -5.09 -10.94
N GLY A 25 -12.98 -5.57 -12.12
CA GLY A 25 -13.92 -4.88 -13.02
C GLY A 25 -15.26 -4.60 -12.35
N LEU A 26 -15.85 -5.61 -11.70
CA LEU A 26 -17.10 -5.47 -10.95
C LEU A 26 -16.99 -4.51 -9.77
N MET A 27 -15.86 -4.51 -9.05
CA MET A 27 -15.59 -3.53 -7.98
C MET A 27 -15.63 -2.11 -8.55
N ARG A 28 -14.94 -1.84 -9.65
CA ARG A 28 -14.91 -0.53 -10.31
C ARG A 28 -16.30 -0.10 -10.79
N GLU A 29 -17.04 -0.99 -11.45
CA GLU A 29 -18.38 -0.68 -11.99
C GLU A 29 -19.42 -0.41 -10.89
N GLN A 30 -19.33 -1.13 -9.77
CA GLN A 30 -20.29 -1.03 -8.68
C GLN A 30 -19.87 -0.04 -7.58
N GLY A 31 -18.63 0.47 -7.61
CA GLY A 31 -18.07 1.34 -6.58
C GLY A 31 -18.01 0.68 -5.21
N THR A 32 -17.73 -0.63 -5.14
CA THR A 32 -17.74 -1.40 -3.90
C THR A 32 -16.67 -2.49 -3.88
N THR A 33 -16.15 -2.78 -2.70
CA THR A 33 -15.26 -3.93 -2.46
C THR A 33 -16.01 -5.24 -2.19
N ASP A 34 -17.36 -5.19 -2.09
CA ASP A 34 -18.21 -6.35 -1.81
C ASP A 34 -18.69 -7.05 -3.10
N VAL A 35 -17.86 -7.91 -3.69
CA VAL A 35 -18.20 -8.69 -4.91
C VAL A 35 -18.73 -10.06 -4.56
N ARG A 36 -19.74 -10.51 -5.31
CA ARG A 36 -20.38 -11.82 -5.14
C ARG A 36 -19.90 -12.81 -6.19
N PHE A 37 -19.71 -14.07 -5.78
CA PHE A 37 -19.36 -15.16 -6.73
C PHE A 37 -20.40 -15.34 -7.84
N THR A 38 -21.68 -15.09 -7.56
CA THR A 38 -22.75 -15.17 -8.57
C THR A 38 -22.56 -14.16 -9.69
N ASP A 39 -22.10 -12.96 -9.37
CA ASP A 39 -21.90 -11.88 -10.34
C ASP A 39 -20.66 -12.15 -11.19
N ILE A 40 -19.56 -12.58 -10.55
CA ILE A 40 -18.34 -13.01 -11.25
C ILE A 40 -18.66 -14.18 -12.22
N ALA A 41 -19.37 -15.22 -11.74
CA ALA A 41 -19.73 -16.37 -12.56
C ALA A 41 -20.56 -15.96 -13.78
N LYS A 42 -21.53 -15.07 -13.58
CA LYS A 42 -22.38 -14.53 -14.64
C LYS A 42 -21.55 -13.82 -15.70
N GLU A 43 -20.63 -12.92 -15.28
CA GLU A 43 -19.78 -12.14 -16.18
C GLU A 43 -18.84 -13.04 -17.00
N MET A 44 -18.33 -14.11 -16.41
CA MET A 44 -17.48 -15.11 -17.07
C MET A 44 -18.24 -16.15 -17.90
N GLY A 45 -19.58 -16.11 -17.92
CA GLY A 45 -20.39 -17.17 -18.55
C GLY A 45 -20.22 -18.54 -17.90
N MET A 46 -19.86 -18.58 -16.61
CA MET A 46 -19.65 -19.80 -15.82
C MET A 46 -20.84 -20.05 -14.89
N THR A 47 -20.94 -21.28 -14.39
CA THR A 47 -21.85 -21.56 -13.27
C THR A 47 -21.18 -21.26 -11.94
N PRO A 48 -21.90 -20.74 -10.89
CA PRO A 48 -21.29 -20.48 -9.60
C PRO A 48 -20.52 -21.67 -9.00
N PRO A 49 -20.97 -22.94 -9.10
CA PRO A 49 -20.20 -24.10 -8.67
C PRO A 49 -18.85 -24.29 -9.40
N ALA A 50 -18.69 -23.74 -10.60
CA ALA A 50 -17.42 -23.83 -11.32
C ALA A 50 -16.33 -22.93 -10.72
N LEU A 51 -16.70 -21.80 -10.09
CA LEU A 51 -15.74 -20.91 -9.40
C LEU A 51 -15.12 -21.59 -8.17
N TYR A 52 -15.86 -22.41 -7.45
CA TYR A 52 -15.37 -23.15 -6.28
C TYR A 52 -14.26 -24.17 -6.61
N ARG A 53 -13.99 -24.44 -7.89
CA ARG A 53 -12.81 -25.22 -8.32
C ARG A 53 -11.52 -24.41 -8.29
N TYR A 54 -11.63 -23.08 -8.28
CA TYR A 54 -10.51 -22.13 -8.32
C TYR A 54 -10.29 -21.50 -6.95
N PHE A 55 -11.33 -21.06 -6.29
CA PHE A 55 -11.33 -20.48 -4.94
C PHE A 55 -12.29 -21.26 -4.03
N ALA A 56 -11.83 -21.63 -2.85
CA ALA A 56 -12.63 -22.41 -1.90
C ALA A 56 -13.91 -21.66 -1.47
N ASP A 57 -13.79 -20.34 -1.32
CA ASP A 57 -14.85 -19.42 -0.94
C ASP A 57 -14.54 -18.00 -1.40
N ARG A 58 -15.40 -17.05 -1.05
CA ARG A 58 -15.22 -15.62 -1.33
C ARG A 58 -13.98 -15.06 -0.63
N ASP A 59 -13.72 -15.49 0.58
CA ASP A 59 -12.62 -14.97 1.39
C ASP A 59 -11.26 -15.38 0.81
N ALA A 60 -11.16 -16.57 0.23
CA ALA A 60 -9.98 -17.00 -0.51
C ALA A 60 -9.71 -16.10 -1.74
N LEU A 61 -10.73 -15.69 -2.47
CA LEU A 61 -10.59 -14.72 -3.57
C LEU A 61 -10.19 -13.36 -3.06
N LEU A 62 -10.83 -12.84 -2.00
CA LEU A 62 -10.47 -11.55 -1.40
C LEU A 62 -9.03 -11.53 -0.90
N THR A 63 -8.58 -12.61 -0.28
CA THR A 63 -7.18 -12.76 0.18
C THR A 63 -6.20 -12.57 -0.97
N GLU A 64 -6.44 -13.19 -2.12
CA GLU A 64 -5.59 -13.04 -3.31
C GLU A 64 -5.66 -11.61 -3.89
N LEU A 65 -6.87 -11.03 -3.98
CA LEU A 65 -7.05 -9.66 -4.48
C LEU A 65 -6.35 -8.64 -3.59
N ILE A 66 -6.44 -8.79 -2.27
CA ILE A 66 -5.75 -7.93 -1.30
C ILE A 66 -4.23 -8.07 -1.43
N ALA A 67 -3.73 -9.31 -1.52
CA ALA A 67 -2.30 -9.55 -1.68
C ALA A 67 -1.77 -8.95 -3.00
N ASP A 68 -2.51 -9.09 -4.10
CA ASP A 68 -2.15 -8.50 -5.39
C ASP A 68 -2.13 -6.98 -5.35
N ALA A 69 -3.13 -6.36 -4.73
CA ALA A 69 -3.20 -4.90 -4.58
C ALA A 69 -2.02 -4.34 -3.77
N TYR A 70 -1.63 -5.00 -2.67
CA TYR A 70 -0.43 -4.62 -1.91
C TYR A 70 0.86 -4.80 -2.73
N ARG A 71 0.99 -5.89 -3.49
CA ARG A 71 2.16 -6.13 -4.36
C ARG A 71 2.25 -5.08 -5.46
N GLU A 72 1.12 -4.69 -6.05
CA GLU A 72 1.08 -3.66 -7.08
C GLU A 72 1.48 -2.30 -6.52
N LEU A 73 0.89 -1.88 -5.39
CA LEU A 73 1.27 -0.64 -4.69
C LEU A 73 2.75 -0.65 -4.34
N GLY A 74 3.24 -1.73 -3.73
CA GLY A 74 4.65 -1.86 -3.33
C GLY A 74 5.61 -1.76 -4.51
N ARG A 75 5.26 -2.36 -5.65
CA ARG A 75 6.05 -2.27 -6.89
C ARG A 75 6.09 -0.84 -7.43
N GLU A 76 4.96 -0.15 -7.56
CA GLU A 76 4.89 1.24 -8.05
C GLU A 76 5.73 2.20 -7.21
N VAL A 77 5.63 2.05 -5.89
CA VAL A 77 6.41 2.86 -4.95
C VAL A 77 7.90 2.53 -5.03
N ALA A 78 8.26 1.25 -5.15
CA ALA A 78 9.65 0.83 -5.33
C ALA A 78 10.25 1.33 -6.65
N GLU A 79 9.52 1.23 -7.75
CA GLU A 79 9.93 1.74 -9.07
C GLU A 79 10.16 3.26 -9.03
N ALA A 80 9.28 4.02 -8.38
CA ALA A 80 9.46 5.46 -8.22
C ALA A 80 10.72 5.80 -7.41
N ARG A 81 10.99 5.05 -6.33
CA ARG A 81 12.20 5.20 -5.52
C ARG A 81 13.46 4.89 -6.32
N GLU A 82 13.46 3.83 -7.12
CA GLU A 82 14.62 3.38 -7.91
C GLU A 82 15.01 4.37 -9.03
N GLN A 83 14.09 5.25 -9.44
CA GLN A 83 14.34 6.27 -10.46
C GLN A 83 14.98 7.55 -9.88
N CYS A 84 15.08 7.68 -8.55
CA CYS A 84 15.65 8.83 -7.88
C CYS A 84 17.09 8.56 -7.41
N ASP A 85 17.83 9.63 -7.13
CA ASP A 85 19.11 9.53 -6.44
C ASP A 85 18.88 8.93 -5.03
N PRO A 86 19.52 7.80 -4.68
CA PRO A 86 19.33 7.15 -3.39
C PRO A 86 19.81 7.98 -2.19
N ASP A 87 20.55 9.05 -2.41
CA ASP A 87 21.07 9.93 -1.37
C ASP A 87 20.23 11.24 -1.24
N ASP A 88 19.35 11.52 -2.19
CA ASP A 88 18.35 12.60 -2.11
C ASP A 88 17.09 12.11 -1.36
N ILE A 89 17.18 12.08 -0.03
CA ILE A 89 16.08 11.57 0.82
C ILE A 89 14.80 12.40 0.67
N GLY A 90 14.91 13.72 0.51
CA GLY A 90 13.77 14.61 0.28
C GLY A 90 13.08 14.33 -1.05
N GLY A 91 13.84 14.20 -2.12
CA GLY A 91 13.34 13.82 -3.44
C GLY A 91 12.69 12.43 -3.45
N LEU A 92 13.32 11.46 -2.77
CA LEU A 92 12.76 10.12 -2.58
C LEU A 92 11.40 10.16 -1.87
N TRP A 93 11.25 10.95 -0.80
CA TRP A 93 9.99 11.11 -0.09
C TRP A 93 8.87 11.65 -0.99
N ILE A 94 9.16 12.69 -1.79
CA ILE A 94 8.21 13.24 -2.75
C ILE A 94 7.85 12.23 -3.83
N ALA A 95 8.82 11.52 -4.40
CA ALA A 95 8.60 10.54 -5.47
C ALA A 95 7.73 9.37 -4.97
N VAL A 96 8.07 8.79 -3.82
CA VAL A 96 7.33 7.70 -3.18
C VAL A 96 5.89 8.13 -2.83
N GLY A 97 5.74 9.31 -2.21
CA GLY A 97 4.41 9.84 -1.87
C GLY A 97 3.55 10.10 -3.11
N THR A 98 4.16 10.63 -4.17
CA THR A 98 3.48 10.87 -5.46
C THR A 98 3.05 9.57 -6.13
N ALA A 99 3.90 8.55 -6.15
CA ALA A 99 3.56 7.23 -6.70
C ALA A 99 2.41 6.58 -5.91
N TYR A 100 2.48 6.64 -4.57
CA TYR A 100 1.42 6.16 -3.68
C TYR A 100 0.06 6.80 -3.99
N ARG A 101 0.02 8.15 -4.09
CA ARG A 101 -1.20 8.89 -4.43
C ARG A 101 -1.71 8.56 -5.83
N ASN A 102 -0.82 8.54 -6.83
CA ASN A 102 -1.19 8.29 -8.22
C ASN A 102 -1.80 6.89 -8.39
N TRP A 103 -1.23 5.89 -7.71
CA TRP A 103 -1.80 4.55 -7.68
C TRP A 103 -3.18 4.54 -6.99
N ALA A 104 -3.32 5.16 -5.83
CA ALA A 104 -4.58 5.25 -5.10
C ALA A 104 -5.70 5.91 -5.92
N ARG A 105 -5.39 6.95 -6.70
CA ARG A 105 -6.35 7.61 -7.59
C ARG A 105 -6.72 6.77 -8.81
N ARG A 106 -5.78 6.04 -9.37
CA ARG A 106 -6.00 5.17 -10.52
C ARG A 106 -6.75 3.90 -10.16
N GLU A 107 -6.45 3.33 -9.00
CA GLU A 107 -6.95 2.05 -8.51
C GLU A 107 -7.74 2.24 -7.22
N SER A 108 -8.70 3.19 -7.22
CA SER A 108 -9.41 3.64 -6.00
C SER A 108 -10.12 2.51 -5.25
N GLU A 109 -10.68 1.51 -5.97
CA GLU A 109 -11.33 0.37 -5.35
C GLU A 109 -10.33 -0.62 -4.75
N GLN A 110 -9.18 -0.82 -5.40
CA GLN A 110 -8.09 -1.62 -4.84
C GLN A 110 -7.47 -0.91 -3.62
N PHE A 111 -7.31 0.42 -3.68
CA PHE A 111 -6.88 1.21 -2.54
C PHE A 111 -7.87 1.12 -1.38
N ALA A 112 -9.19 1.23 -1.64
CA ALA A 112 -10.22 1.02 -0.64
C ALA A 112 -10.19 -0.40 -0.06
N LEU A 113 -9.89 -1.42 -0.87
CA LEU A 113 -9.83 -2.82 -0.45
C LEU A 113 -8.72 -3.08 0.57
N ILE A 114 -7.55 -2.44 0.41
CA ILE A 114 -6.37 -2.70 1.27
C ILE A 114 -6.19 -1.71 2.40
N LEU A 115 -6.63 -0.47 2.24
CA LEU A 115 -6.36 0.64 3.17
C LEU A 115 -7.62 1.47 3.50
N GLY A 116 -8.79 1.06 3.01
CA GLY A 116 -10.08 1.67 3.31
C GLY A 116 -10.77 1.03 4.50
N MET A 117 -12.11 1.04 4.45
CA MET A 117 -12.93 0.38 5.47
C MET A 117 -12.81 -1.16 5.38
N PRO A 118 -12.77 -1.86 6.51
CA PRO A 118 -12.75 -3.32 6.52
C PRO A 118 -13.90 -3.90 5.69
N VAL A 119 -13.58 -4.90 4.85
CA VAL A 119 -14.60 -5.59 4.04
C VAL A 119 -15.53 -6.39 4.95
N PRO A 120 -16.85 -6.15 4.92
CA PRO A 120 -17.77 -6.82 5.82
C PRO A 120 -17.68 -8.36 5.74
N GLY A 121 -17.51 -9.00 6.90
CA GLY A 121 -17.43 -10.45 7.03
C GLY A 121 -16.10 -11.08 6.61
N TYR A 122 -15.15 -10.32 6.08
CA TYR A 122 -13.82 -10.83 5.76
C TYR A 122 -12.87 -10.68 6.95
N VAL A 123 -12.14 -11.76 7.24
CA VAL A 123 -11.04 -11.77 8.22
C VAL A 123 -9.80 -12.29 7.51
N ALA A 124 -8.75 -11.45 7.46
CA ALA A 124 -7.48 -11.86 6.88
C ALA A 124 -6.87 -13.02 7.69
N PRO A 125 -6.32 -14.06 7.03
CA PRO A 125 -5.56 -15.10 7.73
C PRO A 125 -4.41 -14.49 8.55
N GLU A 126 -4.18 -15.04 9.76
CA GLU A 126 -3.09 -14.55 10.64
C GLU A 126 -1.71 -14.69 9.98
N ASP A 127 -1.50 -15.77 9.23
CA ASP A 127 -0.33 -15.99 8.41
C ASP A 127 -0.77 -16.23 6.96
N GLY A 128 -0.18 -15.49 6.01
CA GLY A 128 -0.56 -15.66 4.62
C GLY A 128 -0.11 -14.52 3.70
N PRO A 129 -0.46 -14.62 2.41
CA PRO A 129 0.06 -13.73 1.36
C PRO A 129 -0.32 -12.26 1.56
N THR A 130 -1.40 -11.95 2.25
CA THR A 130 -1.82 -10.57 2.54
C THR A 130 -0.89 -9.89 3.52
N LYS A 131 -0.49 -10.60 4.60
CA LYS A 131 0.40 -10.08 5.63
C LYS A 131 1.80 -9.79 5.07
N ASP A 132 2.33 -10.74 4.29
CA ASP A 132 3.64 -10.60 3.65
C ASP A 132 3.63 -9.44 2.65
N ALA A 133 2.64 -9.38 1.75
CA ALA A 133 2.53 -8.32 0.77
C ALA A 133 2.33 -6.93 1.42
N ALA A 134 1.53 -6.83 2.49
CA ALA A 134 1.37 -5.58 3.24
C ALA A 134 2.68 -5.14 3.91
N LYS A 135 3.41 -6.10 4.53
CA LYS A 135 4.72 -5.82 5.13
C LYS A 135 5.70 -5.29 4.10
N ASP A 136 5.80 -5.93 2.94
CA ASP A 136 6.72 -5.52 1.86
C ASP A 136 6.36 -4.14 1.29
N ALA A 137 5.07 -3.86 1.09
CA ALA A 137 4.61 -2.55 0.62
C ALA A 137 4.92 -1.43 1.63
N MET A 138 4.64 -1.66 2.92
CA MET A 138 4.90 -0.67 3.97
C MET A 138 6.39 -0.48 4.26
N ALA A 139 7.22 -1.51 4.04
CA ALA A 139 8.66 -1.41 4.20
C ALA A 139 9.30 -0.34 3.30
N GLN A 140 8.69 0.00 2.15
CA GLN A 140 9.22 1.01 1.24
C GLN A 140 9.38 2.38 1.92
N LEU A 141 8.48 2.74 2.83
CA LEU A 141 8.59 3.98 3.61
C LEU A 141 9.68 3.90 4.69
N SER A 142 9.77 2.76 5.39
CA SER A 142 10.81 2.54 6.41
C SER A 142 12.21 2.64 5.83
N LEU A 143 12.42 2.16 4.60
CA LEU A 143 13.71 2.21 3.92
C LEU A 143 14.25 3.64 3.75
N LEU A 144 13.37 4.65 3.58
CA LEU A 144 13.79 6.04 3.48
C LEU A 144 14.39 6.55 4.80
N PHE A 145 13.75 6.24 5.93
CA PHE A 145 14.24 6.64 7.25
C PHE A 145 15.54 5.92 7.62
N ILE A 146 15.63 4.63 7.28
CA ILE A 146 16.86 3.85 7.46
C ILE A 146 17.99 4.47 6.65
N ARG A 147 17.74 4.77 5.37
CA ARG A 147 18.75 5.37 4.50
C ARG A 147 19.18 6.75 5.00
N ALA A 148 18.25 7.60 5.45
CA ALA A 148 18.56 8.90 6.04
C ALA A 148 19.45 8.77 7.29
N ALA A 149 19.17 7.77 8.13
CA ALA A 149 19.98 7.47 9.32
C ALA A 149 21.38 6.95 8.95
N GLU A 150 21.49 6.03 7.98
CA GLU A 150 22.79 5.54 7.47
C GLU A 150 23.67 6.65 6.91
N LEU A 151 23.08 7.61 6.19
CA LEU A 151 23.77 8.78 5.66
C LEU A 151 24.10 9.84 6.73
N GLY A 152 23.53 9.70 7.94
CA GLY A 152 23.68 10.68 9.01
C GLY A 152 22.98 12.01 8.73
N VAL A 153 21.97 12.02 7.83
CA VAL A 153 21.20 13.22 7.45
C VAL A 153 19.83 13.29 8.13
N LEU A 154 19.38 12.22 8.79
CA LEU A 154 18.14 12.21 9.56
C LEU A 154 18.25 13.19 10.73
N GLN A 155 17.39 14.19 10.76
CA GLN A 155 17.33 15.22 11.78
C GLN A 155 16.41 14.80 12.92
N GLU A 156 16.49 15.51 14.04
CA GLU A 156 15.52 15.34 15.14
C GLU A 156 14.11 15.74 14.66
N PRO A 157 13.09 14.90 14.91
CA PRO A 157 11.73 15.21 14.53
C PRO A 157 11.17 16.38 15.36
N LEU A 158 10.13 17.02 14.85
CA LEU A 158 9.45 18.14 15.52
C LEU A 158 8.88 17.75 16.91
N VAL A 159 8.35 16.52 17.02
CA VAL A 159 7.81 15.98 18.29
C VAL A 159 8.75 14.88 18.76
N ARG A 160 9.38 15.11 19.92
CA ARG A 160 10.42 14.23 20.49
C ARG A 160 9.91 13.38 21.67
N ASP A 161 8.79 13.78 22.26
CA ASP A 161 8.22 13.05 23.38
C ASP A 161 7.65 11.71 22.89
N VAL A 162 8.21 10.61 23.41
CA VAL A 162 7.82 9.25 23.07
C VAL A 162 7.48 8.51 24.35
N SER A 163 6.31 7.85 24.39
CA SER A 163 5.97 7.03 25.54
C SER A 163 6.81 5.74 25.58
N ASP A 164 6.93 5.15 26.77
CA ASP A 164 7.64 3.87 26.96
C ASP A 164 7.05 2.76 26.08
N GLU A 165 5.72 2.75 25.89
CA GLU A 165 5.02 1.78 25.03
C GLU A 165 5.39 1.97 23.54
N MET A 166 5.48 3.22 23.07
CA MET A 166 5.89 3.48 21.68
C MET A 166 7.37 3.13 21.46
N ALA A 167 8.23 3.41 22.43
CA ALA A 167 9.63 3.01 22.37
C ALA A 167 9.79 1.47 22.34
N ALA A 168 8.97 0.74 23.12
CA ALA A 168 8.93 -0.73 23.07
C ALA A 168 8.45 -1.23 21.69
N CYS A 169 7.41 -0.62 21.12
CA CYS A 169 6.94 -0.95 19.75
C CYS A 169 8.05 -0.74 18.69
N ALA A 170 8.79 0.36 18.78
CA ALA A 170 9.90 0.63 17.85
C ALA A 170 10.98 -0.45 17.93
N ALA A 171 11.36 -0.85 19.15
CA ALA A 171 12.37 -1.90 19.37
C ALA A 171 11.92 -3.28 18.88
N GLU A 172 10.63 -3.61 19.00
CA GLU A 172 10.05 -4.88 18.54
C GLU A 172 9.97 -4.96 17.00
N LYS A 173 9.63 -3.86 16.35
CA LYS A 173 9.42 -3.83 14.87
C LYS A 173 10.70 -3.92 14.07
N HIS A 174 11.80 -3.43 14.60
CA HIS A 174 13.08 -3.35 13.88
C HIS A 174 14.26 -3.83 14.74
N PRO A 175 14.21 -5.07 15.28
CA PRO A 175 15.27 -5.57 16.16
C PRO A 175 16.63 -5.68 15.46
N GLU A 176 16.65 -5.93 14.13
CA GLU A 176 17.86 -6.06 13.33
C GLU A 176 18.54 -4.70 13.05
N GLN A 177 17.84 -3.59 13.25
CA GLN A 177 18.39 -2.24 12.99
C GLN A 177 19.12 -1.64 14.19
N GLY A 178 19.14 -2.34 15.31
CA GLY A 178 20.03 -2.07 16.45
C GLY A 178 19.99 -0.65 17.00
N GLY A 179 18.85 0.05 16.87
CA GLY A 179 18.70 1.43 17.30
C GLY A 179 19.19 2.48 16.26
N LEU A 180 19.41 2.09 15.03
CA LEU A 180 19.79 3.02 13.94
C LEU A 180 18.74 4.13 13.74
N VAL A 181 17.46 3.78 13.88
CA VAL A 181 16.34 4.74 13.86
C VAL A 181 15.84 4.92 15.30
N PRO A 182 16.05 6.09 15.93
CA PRO A 182 15.60 6.35 17.28
C PRO A 182 14.06 6.24 17.42
N PRO A 183 13.55 5.93 18.63
CA PRO A 183 12.10 5.78 18.84
C PRO A 183 11.27 7.01 18.42
N GLU A 184 11.76 8.21 18.65
CA GLU A 184 11.13 9.46 18.20
C GLU A 184 11.07 9.57 16.68
N SER A 185 12.09 9.12 15.96
CA SER A 185 12.09 9.08 14.50
C SER A 185 11.17 7.97 13.97
N PHE A 186 11.08 6.83 14.64
CA PHE A 186 10.09 5.80 14.33
C PHE A 186 8.65 6.33 14.49
N GLN A 187 8.35 7.01 15.60
CA GLN A 187 7.05 7.66 15.81
C GLN A 187 6.77 8.68 14.70
N ALA A 188 7.74 9.52 14.34
CA ALA A 188 7.61 10.52 13.30
C ALA A 188 7.40 9.90 11.90
N MET A 189 8.01 8.76 11.61
CA MET A 189 7.76 7.98 10.40
C MET A 189 6.29 7.53 10.30
N ILE A 190 5.72 7.04 11.39
CA ILE A 190 4.30 6.64 11.43
C ILE A 190 3.39 7.86 11.24
N GLN A 191 3.72 9.02 11.83
CA GLN A 191 2.99 10.26 11.65
C GLN A 191 3.07 10.77 10.20
N ALA A 192 4.23 10.69 9.58
CA ALA A 192 4.42 11.07 8.18
C ALA A 192 3.61 10.16 7.24
N TRP A 193 3.61 8.85 7.48
CA TRP A 193 2.74 7.91 6.77
C TRP A 193 1.25 8.23 6.96
N ALA A 194 0.80 8.48 8.19
CA ALA A 194 -0.58 8.83 8.47
C ALA A 194 -1.01 10.11 7.74
N THR A 195 -0.11 11.09 7.64
CA THR A 195 -0.34 12.34 6.90
C THR A 195 -0.45 12.09 5.38
N LEU A 196 0.49 11.33 4.81
CA LEU A 196 0.45 10.91 3.40
C LEU A 196 -0.83 10.13 3.09
N HIS A 197 -1.17 9.15 3.93
CA HIS A 197 -2.37 8.34 3.76
C HIS A 197 -3.64 9.20 3.86
N GLY A 198 -3.73 10.08 4.85
CA GLY A 198 -4.89 10.95 5.05
C GLY A 198 -5.16 11.87 3.86
N ILE A 199 -4.14 12.58 3.36
CA ILE A 199 -4.32 13.46 2.19
C ILE A 199 -4.64 12.66 0.93
N THR A 200 -4.04 11.46 0.78
CA THR A 200 -4.32 10.57 -0.35
C THR A 200 -5.77 10.05 -0.32
N CYS A 201 -6.29 9.65 0.84
CA CYS A 201 -7.70 9.25 0.99
C CYS A 201 -8.65 10.39 0.60
N LEU A 202 -8.39 11.60 1.10
CA LEU A 202 -9.22 12.77 0.79
C LEU A 202 -9.23 13.06 -0.73
N ASP A 203 -8.09 12.93 -1.39
CA ASP A 203 -7.96 13.14 -2.83
C ASP A 203 -8.57 12.00 -3.64
N ALA A 204 -8.26 10.74 -3.32
CA ALA A 204 -8.74 9.57 -4.05
C ALA A 204 -10.28 9.41 -3.96
N TYR A 205 -10.88 9.84 -2.86
CA TYR A 205 -12.33 9.77 -2.64
C TYR A 205 -13.06 11.09 -2.97
N GLY A 206 -12.45 11.98 -3.76
CA GLY A 206 -13.09 13.16 -4.34
C GLY A 206 -13.38 14.30 -3.34
N GLN A 207 -12.82 14.27 -2.11
CA GLN A 207 -13.08 15.33 -1.12
C GLN A 207 -12.48 16.69 -1.53
N PHE A 208 -11.56 16.69 -2.50
CA PHE A 208 -10.92 17.87 -3.05
C PHE A 208 -11.38 18.23 -4.47
N ASP A 209 -12.45 17.62 -5.00
CA ASP A 209 -12.94 17.86 -6.37
C ASP A 209 -13.45 19.28 -6.61
N TRP A 210 -13.66 20.06 -5.55
CA TRP A 210 -13.95 21.48 -5.60
C TRP A 210 -12.73 22.37 -5.91
N MET A 211 -11.52 21.82 -5.85
CA MET A 211 -10.27 22.51 -6.21
C MET A 211 -9.91 22.26 -7.68
N THR A 212 -9.10 23.17 -8.26
CA THR A 212 -8.45 22.89 -9.55
C THR A 212 -7.35 21.82 -9.38
N ASP A 213 -6.98 21.15 -10.48
CA ASP A 213 -5.92 20.13 -10.43
C ASP A 213 -4.59 20.71 -9.94
N GLU A 214 -4.25 21.94 -10.35
CA GLU A 214 -3.04 22.63 -9.93
C GLU A 214 -3.05 22.94 -8.42
N ALA A 215 -4.20 23.35 -7.87
CA ALA A 215 -4.34 23.61 -6.45
C ALA A 215 -4.24 22.32 -5.61
N ARG A 216 -4.82 21.23 -6.11
CA ARG A 216 -4.71 19.89 -5.46
C ARG A 216 -3.27 19.38 -5.46
N GLU A 217 -2.56 19.54 -6.57
CA GLU A 217 -1.14 19.17 -6.67
C GLU A 217 -0.28 20.00 -5.73
N ALA A 218 -0.46 21.33 -5.72
CA ALA A 218 0.28 22.21 -4.83
C ALA A 218 0.03 21.89 -3.34
N LEU A 219 -1.23 21.60 -2.96
CA LEU A 219 -1.58 21.18 -1.61
C LEU A 219 -0.91 19.86 -1.25
N PHE A 220 -0.94 18.88 -2.14
CA PHE A 220 -0.34 17.57 -1.90
C PHE A 220 1.18 17.69 -1.68
N VAL A 221 1.89 18.35 -2.58
CA VAL A 221 3.35 18.57 -2.46
C VAL A 221 3.70 19.33 -1.18
N SER A 222 2.93 20.39 -0.85
CA SER A 222 3.12 21.15 0.38
C SER A 222 2.91 20.28 1.63
N THR A 223 1.92 19.40 1.61
CA THR A 223 1.67 18.47 2.73
C THR A 223 2.80 17.46 2.89
N LEU A 224 3.32 16.91 1.78
CA LEU A 224 4.48 16.02 1.83
C LEU A 224 5.72 16.72 2.38
N ARG A 225 6.00 17.94 1.94
CA ARG A 225 7.13 18.73 2.47
C ARG A 225 6.97 18.98 3.96
N THR A 226 5.79 19.39 4.40
CA THR A 226 5.50 19.62 5.82
C THR A 226 5.71 18.36 6.65
N SER A 227 5.23 17.20 6.18
CA SER A 227 5.40 15.93 6.89
C SER A 227 6.85 15.46 6.92
N ALA A 228 7.62 15.68 5.84
CA ALA A 228 9.04 15.40 5.79
C ALA A 228 9.82 16.21 6.83
N LEU A 229 9.62 17.52 6.84
CA LEU A 229 10.27 18.43 7.81
C LEU A 229 9.89 18.07 9.25
N ALA A 230 8.61 17.79 9.51
CA ALA A 230 8.16 17.38 10.84
C ALA A 230 8.77 16.04 11.30
N ALA A 231 9.06 15.15 10.35
CA ALA A 231 9.67 13.85 10.62
C ALA A 231 11.21 13.86 10.64
N GLY A 232 11.85 15.01 10.41
CA GLY A 232 13.29 15.13 10.39
C GLY A 232 13.95 14.69 9.08
N ILE A 233 13.18 14.58 7.99
CA ILE A 233 13.70 14.33 6.64
C ILE A 233 14.14 15.68 6.05
N PRO A 234 15.42 15.85 5.64
CA PRO A 234 15.87 17.06 4.97
C PRO A 234 15.18 17.17 3.60
N ILE A 235 14.59 18.32 3.34
CA ILE A 235 13.94 18.64 2.07
C ILE A 235 14.08 20.14 1.78
N ASP A 236 14.48 20.48 0.55
CA ASP A 236 14.66 21.86 0.09
C ASP A 236 13.33 22.49 -0.38
#